data_31e48b0e31b444f3fadbb5c9339a0871
#
_entry.id   31e48b0e31b444f3fadbb5c9339a0871
#
_cell.length_a   1.000
_cell.length_b   1.000
_cell.length_c   1.000
_cell.angle_alpha   90.00
_cell.angle_beta   90.00
_cell.angle_gamma   90.00
#
_symmetry.space_group_name_H-M   'P 1'
#
loop_
_entity.id
_entity.type
_entity.pdbx_description
1 polymer ?
#
loop_
_entity_poly.entity_id
_entity_poly.type
_entity_poly.pdbx_seq_one_letter_code
_entity_poly.pdbx_strand_id
1 'polypeptide(L)'
;LDWGSDNYTAPEFQGADYFDAAIYEGTGSEQTIGSGDDSSKFTALAWIKNRDAADDNIWMDRVIGTGGYLSTTQNDSGTIATAHGNGGSDILTSEAQAVRAFGKRSVTIGTMNEVNTNNESYVLWQWLIGDSATSAGSITAGSPSLSTTGLVAEPGHFSIVQYTGNATDNATFAHGLGATPDLVMIKRRSGTATNSDWVLHVVGLGTENYIYPHYRIALATGAGQNGMVPGTDLVEISTGVATNKTSETHMAYCFKNTPGVFRVGTYIGTSSSDGAYVSTGFRPKFVWIWNTTLTSADAKRPIIDTARYKFNGSTSAGGTNGGVVFSTERAAEEAMNTSLGVNPAIDILADGFKLRANDSTINTGTTYLYLCMADIGGGGTLPPILGR
;
A
#
# COMPACT_ATOMS: atom_id res chain seq x y z
N LEU A 1 -17.92 -36.68 -23.67
CA LEU A 1 -17.04 -35.55 -23.80
C LEU A 1 -16.10 -35.60 -22.61
N ASP A 2 -14.93 -36.16 -22.82
CA ASP A 2 -13.83 -36.20 -21.88
C ASP A 2 -13.28 -34.78 -21.78
N TRP A 3 -13.56 -34.11 -20.70
CA TRP A 3 -12.88 -32.89 -20.32
C TRP A 3 -11.51 -33.31 -19.80
N GLY A 4 -10.56 -33.41 -20.72
CA GLY A 4 -9.20 -33.77 -20.41
C GLY A 4 -8.71 -33.02 -19.18
N SER A 5 -8.01 -33.73 -18.32
CA SER A 5 -7.22 -33.24 -17.17
C SER A 5 -6.06 -32.37 -17.65
N ASP A 6 -6.31 -31.41 -18.52
CA ASP A 6 -5.30 -30.57 -19.10
C ASP A 6 -4.77 -29.59 -18.07
N ASN A 7 -3.66 -30.01 -17.44
CA ASN A 7 -2.56 -29.18 -16.97
C ASN A 7 -2.92 -27.77 -16.49
N TYR A 8 -3.88 -27.66 -15.56
CA TYR A 8 -3.91 -26.48 -14.73
C TYR A 8 -2.70 -26.55 -13.77
N THR A 9 -1.59 -26.02 -14.22
CA THR A 9 -0.51 -25.64 -13.30
C THR A 9 -1.07 -24.47 -12.47
N ALA A 10 -1.31 -24.71 -11.20
CA ALA A 10 -1.58 -23.61 -10.26
C ALA A 10 -0.49 -22.56 -10.48
N PRO A 11 -0.82 -21.25 -10.45
CA PRO A 11 0.20 -20.23 -10.55
C PRO A 11 1.28 -20.53 -9.51
N GLU A 12 2.53 -20.44 -9.91
CA GLU A 12 3.71 -20.74 -9.09
C GLU A 12 3.71 -19.96 -7.77
N PHE A 13 2.95 -18.86 -7.74
CA PHE A 13 2.79 -17.96 -6.61
C PHE A 13 1.31 -17.75 -6.28
N GLN A 14 0.98 -17.80 -4.98
CA GLN A 14 -0.36 -17.51 -4.48
C GLN A 14 -0.33 -16.21 -3.69
N GLY A 15 -1.31 -15.34 -3.90
CA GLY A 15 -1.39 -14.03 -3.25
C GLY A 15 -1.36 -14.09 -1.72
N ALA A 16 -1.98 -15.10 -1.13
CA ALA A 16 -1.94 -15.34 0.32
C ALA A 16 -0.54 -15.59 0.88
N ASP A 17 0.42 -15.96 0.05
CA ASP A 17 1.81 -16.14 0.48
C ASP A 17 2.57 -14.81 0.62
N TYR A 18 2.00 -13.71 0.09
CA TYR A 18 2.72 -12.44 -0.02
C TYR A 18 1.97 -11.25 0.57
N PHE A 19 0.68 -11.41 0.87
CA PHE A 19 -0.13 -10.38 1.48
C PHE A 19 -1.19 -10.96 2.41
N ASP A 20 -1.42 -10.31 3.55
CA ASP A 20 -2.52 -10.63 4.43
C ASP A 20 -3.16 -9.37 5.04
N ALA A 21 -4.42 -9.49 5.44
CA ALA A 21 -5.17 -8.45 6.13
C ALA A 21 -5.92 -9.06 7.30
N ALA A 22 -5.75 -8.48 8.48
CA ALA A 22 -6.39 -8.93 9.71
C ALA A 22 -7.06 -7.76 10.43
N ILE A 23 -8.20 -8.03 11.05
CA ILE A 23 -8.82 -7.11 12.02
C ILE A 23 -8.54 -7.62 13.43
N TYR A 24 -8.30 -6.70 14.36
CA TYR A 24 -8.07 -7.03 15.75
C TYR A 24 -8.63 -5.94 16.68
N GLU A 25 -8.75 -6.27 17.94
CA GLU A 25 -9.12 -5.35 19.02
C GLU A 25 -7.87 -5.02 19.85
N GLY A 26 -7.70 -3.74 20.15
CA GLY A 26 -6.62 -3.25 21.01
C GLY A 26 -6.84 -3.68 22.46
N THR A 27 -5.76 -3.99 23.14
CA THR A 27 -5.79 -4.42 24.55
C THR A 27 -5.11 -3.45 25.50
N GLY A 28 -4.45 -2.40 24.99
CA GLY A 28 -3.60 -1.52 25.78
C GLY A 28 -2.35 -2.21 26.36
N SER A 29 -2.10 -3.47 25.99
CA SER A 29 -0.95 -4.27 26.41
C SER A 29 -0.30 -4.93 25.21
N GLU A 30 0.97 -5.30 25.33
CA GLU A 30 1.65 -6.02 24.24
C GLU A 30 0.85 -7.22 23.76
N GLN A 31 0.65 -7.34 22.45
CA GLN A 31 -0.02 -8.47 21.82
C GLN A 31 0.55 -8.79 20.44
N THR A 32 0.35 -10.02 19.99
CA THR A 32 0.75 -10.46 18.64
C THR A 32 -0.47 -10.62 17.75
N ILE A 33 -0.43 -9.97 16.59
CA ILE A 33 -1.51 -9.95 15.59
C ILE A 33 -1.06 -10.72 14.35
N GLY A 34 -1.95 -11.52 13.79
CA GLY A 34 -1.75 -12.33 12.59
C GLY A 34 -1.90 -13.81 12.88
N SER A 35 -1.78 -14.66 11.86
CA SER A 35 -2.03 -16.10 12.02
C SER A 35 -0.96 -16.82 12.81
N GLY A 36 0.29 -16.32 12.80
CA GLY A 36 1.41 -16.98 13.49
C GLY A 36 1.64 -18.42 13.04
N ASP A 37 1.17 -18.78 11.82
CA ASP A 37 1.24 -20.14 11.31
C ASP A 37 2.69 -20.59 11.03
N ASP A 38 2.89 -21.89 10.78
CA ASP A 38 4.18 -22.50 10.44
C ASP A 38 4.64 -22.18 9.00
N SER A 39 4.06 -21.16 8.35
CA SER A 39 4.49 -20.77 7.02
C SER A 39 5.96 -20.31 7.03
N SER A 40 6.65 -20.49 5.91
CA SER A 40 7.98 -19.94 5.69
C SER A 40 7.95 -18.44 5.36
N LYS A 41 6.81 -17.76 5.61
CA LYS A 41 6.60 -16.36 5.25
C LYS A 41 6.63 -15.47 6.49
N PHE A 42 7.39 -14.41 6.41
CA PHE A 42 7.58 -13.41 7.47
C PHE A 42 6.97 -12.07 7.05
N THR A 43 6.40 -11.35 8.00
CA THR A 43 5.97 -9.98 7.76
C THR A 43 7.20 -9.09 7.52
N ALA A 44 7.25 -8.44 6.37
CA ALA A 44 8.30 -7.47 6.01
C ALA A 44 7.85 -6.04 6.21
N LEU A 45 6.58 -5.78 5.92
CA LEU A 45 5.93 -4.49 6.02
C LEU A 45 4.58 -4.67 6.68
N ALA A 46 4.28 -3.81 7.65
CA ALA A 46 2.99 -3.72 8.32
C ALA A 46 2.43 -2.30 8.20
N TRP A 47 1.19 -2.20 7.82
CA TRP A 47 0.42 -0.97 7.82
C TRP A 47 -0.79 -1.15 8.73
N ILE A 48 -0.88 -0.31 9.76
CA ILE A 48 -1.93 -0.41 10.78
C ILE A 48 -2.76 0.87 10.77
N LYS A 49 -4.07 0.72 10.92
CA LYS A 49 -5.01 1.82 11.06
C LYS A 49 -6.05 1.53 12.11
N ASN A 50 -6.25 2.49 13.02
CA ASN A 50 -7.37 2.54 13.94
C ASN A 50 -8.68 2.74 13.16
N ARG A 51 -9.72 1.95 13.48
CA ARG A 51 -11.02 1.98 12.81
C ARG A 51 -12.05 2.84 13.55
N ASP A 52 -11.85 3.03 14.83
CA ASP A 52 -12.80 3.69 15.74
C ASP A 52 -12.40 5.12 16.06
N ALA A 53 -11.12 5.47 15.91
CA ALA A 53 -10.59 6.79 16.23
C ALA A 53 -9.82 7.42 15.07
N ALA A 54 -9.70 8.74 15.12
CA ALA A 54 -8.99 9.56 14.14
C ALA A 54 -7.49 9.60 14.40
N ASP A 55 -6.88 8.40 14.50
CA ASP A 55 -5.46 8.22 14.71
C ASP A 55 -4.68 8.12 13.40
N ASP A 56 -3.39 8.37 13.45
CA ASP A 56 -2.50 8.27 12.31
C ASP A 56 -2.44 6.85 11.73
N ASN A 57 -2.21 6.76 10.45
CA ASN A 57 -1.86 5.51 9.79
C ASN A 57 -0.40 5.16 10.05
N ILE A 58 -0.13 4.00 10.59
CA ILE A 58 1.21 3.56 10.99
C ILE A 58 1.78 2.58 9.98
N TRP A 59 2.87 2.97 9.32
CA TRP A 59 3.58 2.19 8.30
C TRP A 59 4.96 1.81 8.82
N MET A 60 5.24 0.53 8.94
CA MET A 60 6.45 0.00 9.54
C MET A 60 6.99 -1.18 8.76
N ASP A 61 8.31 -1.28 8.68
CA ASP A 61 8.98 -2.34 7.95
C ASP A 61 10.26 -2.84 8.66
N ARG A 62 10.73 -4.01 8.22
CA ARG A 62 11.93 -4.65 8.77
C ARG A 62 13.23 -3.90 8.50
N VAL A 63 13.29 -3.03 7.49
CA VAL A 63 14.49 -2.24 7.17
C VAL A 63 14.60 -1.06 8.12
N ILE A 64 13.45 -0.44 8.46
CA ILE A 64 13.36 0.55 9.54
C ILE A 64 13.65 -0.11 10.89
N GLY A 65 13.18 -1.33 11.07
CA GLY A 65 13.29 -2.09 12.30
C GLY A 65 12.20 -1.77 13.32
N THR A 66 12.39 -2.25 14.54
CA THR A 66 11.49 -2.00 15.67
C THR A 66 11.81 -0.68 16.34
N GLY A 67 10.81 0.13 16.64
CA GLY A 67 10.99 1.41 17.33
C GLY A 67 10.93 2.64 16.41
N GLY A 68 10.64 2.47 15.13
CA GLY A 68 10.39 3.57 14.21
C GLY A 68 9.20 3.27 13.29
N TYR A 69 8.44 4.29 12.90
CA TYR A 69 7.37 4.18 11.93
C TYR A 69 7.28 5.39 11.02
N LEU A 70 6.62 5.24 9.88
CA LEU A 70 6.24 6.31 8.97
C LEU A 70 4.73 6.51 9.06
N SER A 71 4.26 7.76 9.10
CA SER A 71 2.84 8.05 8.96
C SER A 71 2.48 8.30 7.50
N THR A 72 1.35 7.74 7.05
CA THR A 72 0.76 8.07 5.75
C THR A 72 -0.33 9.12 5.86
N THR A 73 -0.59 9.64 7.05
CA THR A 73 -1.66 10.57 7.33
C THR A 73 -1.24 12.02 7.10
N GLN A 74 -2.17 12.82 6.62
CA GLN A 74 -2.08 14.27 6.57
C GLN A 74 -3.21 14.87 7.44
N ASN A 75 -2.95 15.99 8.11
CA ASN A 75 -4.02 16.71 8.78
C ASN A 75 -4.96 17.41 7.78
N ASP A 76 -6.20 17.70 8.21
CA ASP A 76 -7.24 18.33 7.39
C ASP A 76 -6.89 19.73 6.88
N SER A 77 -5.85 20.38 7.41
CA SER A 77 -5.39 21.71 6.99
C SER A 77 -4.42 21.69 5.82
N GLY A 78 -4.10 20.51 5.27
CA GLY A 78 -3.09 20.36 4.21
C GLY A 78 -1.66 20.48 4.71
N THR A 79 -1.45 20.64 6.00
CA THR A 79 -0.15 20.55 6.65
C THR A 79 0.15 19.08 6.95
N ILE A 80 1.38 18.64 6.74
CA ILE A 80 1.82 17.31 7.14
C ILE A 80 1.50 17.17 8.62
N ALA A 81 0.73 16.14 9.00
CA ALA A 81 0.55 15.87 10.40
C ALA A 81 1.95 15.65 10.98
N THR A 82 2.38 16.60 11.79
CA THR A 82 3.56 16.39 12.63
C THR A 82 3.12 15.35 13.63
N ALA A 83 3.53 14.11 13.40
CA ALA A 83 3.27 13.04 14.31
C ALA A 83 3.64 13.52 15.72
N HIS A 84 2.64 13.55 16.57
CA HIS A 84 2.71 13.77 18.02
C HIS A 84 3.90 14.59 18.55
N GLY A 85 3.81 15.91 18.47
CA GLY A 85 4.45 16.82 19.41
C GLY A 85 5.97 16.95 19.38
N ASN A 86 6.72 16.21 18.59
CA ASN A 86 8.16 16.34 18.43
C ASN A 86 8.49 16.93 17.07
N GLY A 87 8.43 18.22 16.99
CA GLY A 87 8.75 19.07 15.87
C GLY A 87 9.63 18.48 14.78
N GLY A 88 9.02 18.01 13.71
CA GLY A 88 9.66 17.95 12.43
C GLY A 88 10.42 16.67 12.06
N SER A 89 10.35 15.60 12.81
CA SER A 89 10.92 14.30 12.39
C SER A 89 9.83 13.41 11.81
N ASP A 90 9.95 13.02 10.53
CA ASP A 90 9.05 12.09 9.86
C ASP A 90 9.21 10.64 10.33
N ILE A 91 10.15 10.39 11.23
CA ILE A 91 10.33 9.13 11.93
C ILE A 91 10.30 9.40 13.41
N LEU A 92 9.37 8.77 14.09
CA LEU A 92 9.41 8.70 15.54
C LEU A 92 10.44 7.65 15.94
N THR A 93 11.66 8.09 16.22
CA THR A 93 12.82 7.22 16.52
C THR A 93 12.76 6.59 17.91
N SER A 94 11.74 6.86 18.71
CA SER A 94 11.69 6.39 20.10
C SER A 94 10.43 5.59 20.45
N GLU A 95 9.58 5.25 19.47
CA GLU A 95 8.32 4.53 19.72
C GLU A 95 8.52 3.01 19.71
N ALA A 96 9.27 2.49 20.68
CA ALA A 96 9.37 1.05 20.95
C ALA A 96 8.01 0.39 21.27
N GLN A 97 6.94 1.20 21.35
CA GLN A 97 5.59 0.76 21.66
C GLN A 97 4.69 0.59 20.43
N ALA A 98 5.17 0.90 19.22
CA ALA A 98 4.42 0.62 17.99
C ALA A 98 4.58 -0.87 17.60
N VAL A 99 5.48 -1.25 16.69
CA VAL A 99 5.80 -2.67 16.43
C VAL A 99 7.06 -3.07 17.18
N ARG A 100 6.98 -4.14 17.95
CA ARG A 100 8.08 -4.71 18.74
C ARG A 100 8.77 -5.89 18.07
N ALA A 101 8.06 -6.60 17.20
CA ALA A 101 8.63 -7.69 16.43
C ALA A 101 7.86 -7.94 15.15
N PHE A 102 8.58 -8.36 14.10
CA PHE A 102 8.04 -8.89 12.87
C PHE A 102 8.21 -10.42 12.89
N GLY A 103 7.10 -11.13 13.00
CA GLY A 103 7.05 -12.59 13.09
C GLY A 103 6.68 -13.27 11.77
N LYS A 104 6.39 -14.56 11.87
CA LYS A 104 5.80 -15.36 10.79
C LYS A 104 4.33 -14.96 10.63
N ARG A 105 3.99 -14.36 9.49
CA ARG A 105 2.65 -13.81 9.18
C ARG A 105 2.02 -13.08 10.37
N SER A 106 2.84 -12.36 11.12
CA SER A 106 2.41 -11.71 12.36
C SER A 106 3.31 -10.53 12.72
N VAL A 107 2.76 -9.63 13.52
CA VAL A 107 3.51 -8.55 14.17
C VAL A 107 3.17 -8.54 15.65
N THR A 108 4.18 -8.31 16.49
CA THR A 108 3.97 -8.00 17.91
C THR A 108 3.95 -6.49 18.05
N ILE A 109 2.88 -5.95 18.61
CA ILE A 109 2.68 -4.53 18.86
C ILE A 109 2.76 -4.23 20.37
N GLY A 110 3.22 -3.02 20.67
CA GLY A 110 3.30 -2.52 22.05
C GLY A 110 2.01 -1.81 22.49
N THR A 111 2.16 -0.76 23.26
CA THR A 111 1.06 -0.05 23.93
C THR A 111 0.73 1.33 23.31
N MET A 112 1.32 1.65 22.15
CA MET A 112 1.06 2.91 21.44
C MET A 112 -0.42 3.01 21.03
N ASN A 113 -1.06 4.15 21.28
CA ASN A 113 -2.50 4.33 21.05
C ASN A 113 -2.90 4.12 19.59
N GLU A 114 -2.09 4.57 18.65
CA GLU A 114 -2.36 4.48 17.21
C GLU A 114 -2.43 3.02 16.70
N VAL A 115 -1.94 2.07 17.51
CA VAL A 115 -1.96 0.65 17.15
C VAL A 115 -2.64 -0.23 18.19
N ASN A 116 -2.88 0.24 19.44
CA ASN A 116 -3.32 -0.69 20.51
C ASN A 116 -4.08 -0.03 21.67
N THR A 117 -4.92 0.95 21.45
CA THR A 117 -5.83 1.46 22.48
C THR A 117 -6.81 0.36 22.88
N ASN A 118 -7.02 0.20 24.21
CA ASN A 118 -7.91 -0.83 24.74
C ASN A 118 -9.36 -0.67 24.23
N ASN A 119 -9.97 -1.77 23.78
CA ASN A 119 -11.32 -1.89 23.23
C ASN A 119 -11.56 -1.09 21.92
N GLU A 120 -10.54 -0.63 21.22
CA GLU A 120 -10.68 -0.08 19.89
C GLU A 120 -10.35 -1.10 18.81
N SER A 121 -11.01 -1.01 17.67
CA SER A 121 -10.83 -1.93 16.54
C SER A 121 -9.78 -1.40 15.59
N TYR A 122 -8.98 -2.30 15.06
CA TYR A 122 -7.88 -2.00 14.12
C TYR A 122 -7.94 -2.89 12.90
N VAL A 123 -7.27 -2.44 11.83
CA VAL A 123 -6.91 -3.29 10.70
C VAL A 123 -5.40 -3.27 10.53
N LEU A 124 -4.83 -4.45 10.30
CA LEU A 124 -3.45 -4.69 9.89
C LEU A 124 -3.45 -5.16 8.43
N TRP A 125 -2.71 -4.48 7.58
CA TRP A 125 -2.30 -4.96 6.27
C TRP A 125 -0.82 -5.30 6.32
N GLN A 126 -0.45 -6.50 5.87
CA GLN A 126 0.93 -6.96 5.95
C GLN A 126 1.41 -7.58 4.63
N TRP A 127 2.60 -7.18 4.22
CA TRP A 127 3.32 -7.74 3.08
C TRP A 127 4.35 -8.73 3.59
N LEU A 128 4.38 -9.90 2.97
CA LEU A 128 5.13 -11.06 3.44
C LEU A 128 6.33 -11.34 2.52
N ILE A 129 7.40 -11.84 3.11
CA ILE A 129 8.63 -12.28 2.43
C ILE A 129 8.96 -13.71 2.82
N GLY A 130 9.80 -14.40 2.00
CA GLY A 130 10.32 -15.72 2.32
C GLY A 130 11.36 -15.73 3.44
N ASP A 131 11.68 -16.90 3.95
CA ASP A 131 12.62 -17.14 5.04
C ASP A 131 14.03 -16.58 4.78
N SER A 132 14.48 -16.63 3.53
CA SER A 132 15.83 -16.23 3.12
C SER A 132 16.08 -14.73 3.19
N ALA A 133 15.04 -13.91 3.28
CA ALA A 133 15.10 -12.45 3.17
C ALA A 133 14.72 -11.72 4.47
N THR A 134 15.02 -12.29 5.64
CA THR A 134 14.59 -11.70 6.93
C THR A 134 15.48 -10.57 7.45
N SER A 135 16.64 -10.35 6.83
CA SER A 135 17.59 -9.28 7.18
C SER A 135 17.92 -8.44 5.97
N ALA A 136 18.00 -7.12 6.17
CA ALA A 136 18.43 -6.20 5.13
C ALA A 136 19.89 -6.46 4.72
N GLY A 137 20.12 -6.47 3.42
CA GLY A 137 21.45 -6.65 2.82
C GLY A 137 21.77 -5.58 1.78
N SER A 138 23.01 -5.53 1.34
CA SER A 138 23.42 -4.63 0.25
C SER A 138 22.81 -5.08 -1.08
N ILE A 139 22.22 -4.14 -1.84
CA ILE A 139 21.70 -4.35 -3.18
C ILE A 139 22.58 -3.59 -4.16
N THR A 140 23.28 -4.30 -5.02
CA THR A 140 24.31 -3.73 -5.92
C THR A 140 24.05 -3.94 -7.40
N ALA A 141 22.93 -4.62 -7.76
CA ALA A 141 22.58 -4.86 -9.15
C ALA A 141 22.51 -3.53 -9.93
N GLY A 142 23.03 -3.52 -11.17
CA GLY A 142 23.06 -2.34 -12.03
C GLY A 142 24.09 -1.26 -11.64
N SER A 143 24.90 -1.46 -10.62
CA SER A 143 25.91 -0.49 -10.15
C SER A 143 25.31 0.87 -9.76
N PRO A 144 24.47 0.95 -8.72
CA PRO A 144 23.83 2.19 -8.31
C PRO A 144 24.82 3.26 -7.89
N SER A 145 24.52 4.54 -8.14
CA SER A 145 25.33 5.67 -7.69
C SER A 145 25.17 5.97 -6.18
N LEU A 146 24.06 5.49 -5.58
CA LEU A 146 23.80 5.59 -4.15
C LEU A 146 23.94 4.20 -3.51
N SER A 147 24.61 4.12 -2.37
CA SER A 147 24.67 2.88 -1.59
C SER A 147 23.25 2.48 -1.15
N THR A 148 22.89 1.25 -1.46
CA THR A 148 21.55 0.72 -1.24
C THR A 148 21.59 -0.49 -0.31
N THR A 149 20.73 -0.51 0.68
CA THR A 149 20.48 -1.67 1.52
C THR A 149 18.97 -1.96 1.55
N GLY A 150 18.58 -3.21 1.67
CA GLY A 150 17.16 -3.51 1.69
C GLY A 150 16.84 -5.00 1.79
N LEU A 151 15.56 -5.28 1.67
CA LEU A 151 14.97 -6.61 1.59
C LEU A 151 14.30 -6.78 0.23
N VAL A 152 14.49 -7.94 -0.38
CA VAL A 152 13.82 -8.31 -1.63
C VAL A 152 13.00 -9.57 -1.36
N ALA A 153 11.71 -9.51 -1.60
CA ALA A 153 10.84 -10.67 -1.50
C ALA A 153 11.10 -11.61 -2.67
N GLU A 154 11.34 -12.88 -2.39
CA GLU A 154 11.37 -13.89 -3.44
C GLU A 154 9.93 -14.22 -3.90
N PRO A 155 9.65 -14.21 -5.19
CA PRO A 155 10.57 -14.21 -6.35
C PRO A 155 10.81 -12.83 -6.99
N GLY A 156 10.93 -11.76 -6.25
CA GLY A 156 11.21 -10.43 -6.81
C GLY A 156 9.97 -9.63 -7.20
N HIS A 157 8.86 -9.81 -6.49
CA HIS A 157 7.62 -9.04 -6.70
C HIS A 157 7.56 -7.74 -5.88
N PHE A 158 8.36 -7.64 -4.83
CA PHE A 158 8.36 -6.55 -3.86
C PHE A 158 9.74 -6.38 -3.22
N SER A 159 10.16 -5.14 -2.99
CA SER A 159 11.35 -4.83 -2.19
C SER A 159 11.15 -3.58 -1.33
N ILE A 160 11.85 -3.55 -0.21
CA ILE A 160 11.98 -2.42 0.71
C ILE A 160 13.44 -2.00 0.69
N VAL A 161 13.71 -0.77 0.32
CA VAL A 161 15.06 -0.28 0.06
C VAL A 161 15.33 0.99 0.83
N GLN A 162 16.51 1.09 1.42
CA GLN A 162 17.02 2.28 2.07
C GLN A 162 18.23 2.82 1.31
N TYR A 163 18.27 4.14 1.11
CA TYR A 163 19.42 4.84 0.55
C TYR A 163 19.59 6.22 1.21
N THR A 164 20.77 6.81 1.04
CA THR A 164 21.04 8.20 1.45
C THR A 164 21.12 9.09 0.22
N GLY A 165 20.30 10.14 0.18
CA GLY A 165 20.25 11.07 -0.93
C GLY A 165 21.51 11.92 -1.03
N ASN A 166 21.80 12.44 -2.23
CA ASN A 166 22.97 13.28 -2.51
C ASN A 166 22.61 14.56 -3.28
N ALA A 167 21.33 14.79 -3.59
CA ALA A 167 20.81 15.89 -4.42
C ALA A 167 21.46 15.99 -5.81
N THR A 168 22.06 14.90 -6.30
CA THR A 168 22.57 14.85 -7.67
C THR A 168 21.43 14.43 -8.61
N ASP A 169 21.29 15.12 -9.72
CA ASP A 169 20.32 14.73 -10.75
C ASP A 169 20.74 13.41 -11.40
N ASN A 170 19.76 12.60 -11.75
CA ASN A 170 19.96 11.26 -12.30
C ASN A 170 20.74 10.31 -11.34
N ALA A 171 20.69 10.56 -10.03
CA ALA A 171 21.21 9.61 -9.07
C ALA A 171 20.38 8.32 -9.11
N THR A 172 21.02 7.17 -8.86
CA THR A 172 20.36 5.87 -8.96
C THR A 172 20.48 5.07 -7.69
N PHE A 173 19.41 4.38 -7.31
CA PHE A 173 19.43 3.35 -6.29
C PHE A 173 18.98 1.99 -6.87
N ALA A 174 19.50 0.90 -6.32
CA ALA A 174 19.15 -0.45 -6.74
C ALA A 174 17.92 -0.96 -5.98
N HIS A 175 17.01 -1.66 -6.67
CA HIS A 175 15.78 -2.20 -6.05
C HIS A 175 15.77 -3.73 -5.95
N GLY A 176 16.64 -4.44 -6.65
CA GLY A 176 16.84 -5.88 -6.53
C GLY A 176 15.74 -6.78 -7.12
N LEU A 177 14.74 -6.24 -7.82
CA LEU A 177 13.63 -7.04 -8.35
C LEU A 177 13.99 -7.82 -9.64
N GLY A 178 15.11 -7.48 -10.29
CA GLY A 178 15.53 -8.09 -11.57
C GLY A 178 14.62 -7.78 -12.76
N ALA A 179 13.71 -6.83 -12.61
CA ALA A 179 12.83 -6.32 -13.66
C ALA A 179 12.28 -4.97 -13.24
N THR A 180 11.92 -4.11 -14.19
CA THR A 180 11.37 -2.78 -13.92
C THR A 180 10.18 -2.85 -12.97
N PRO A 181 10.20 -2.15 -11.82
CA PRO A 181 9.04 -2.06 -10.95
C PRO A 181 7.92 -1.26 -11.62
N ASP A 182 6.68 -1.73 -11.46
CA ASP A 182 5.49 -1.04 -11.97
C ASP A 182 5.04 0.09 -11.05
N LEU A 183 5.41 0.01 -9.76
CA LEU A 183 5.14 1.03 -8.76
C LEU A 183 6.36 1.23 -7.87
N VAL A 184 6.71 2.50 -7.62
CA VAL A 184 7.74 2.90 -6.66
C VAL A 184 7.15 3.96 -5.74
N MET A 185 7.23 3.73 -4.43
CA MET A 185 6.88 4.72 -3.41
C MET A 185 8.13 5.11 -2.66
N ILE A 186 8.37 6.39 -2.50
CA ILE A 186 9.51 6.90 -1.72
C ILE A 186 9.01 7.77 -0.57
N LYS A 187 9.65 7.60 0.58
CA LYS A 187 9.46 8.44 1.77
C LYS A 187 10.80 8.79 2.38
N ARG A 188 11.07 10.07 2.53
CA ARG A 188 12.22 10.53 3.33
C ARG A 188 11.96 10.24 4.81
N ARG A 189 12.94 9.64 5.47
CA ARG A 189 12.82 9.20 6.87
C ARG A 189 13.70 9.96 7.86
N SER A 190 14.57 10.85 7.43
CA SER A 190 15.42 11.63 8.32
C SER A 190 15.38 13.11 7.98
N GLY A 191 15.88 13.95 8.88
CA GLY A 191 15.95 15.39 8.73
C GLY A 191 14.71 16.12 9.25
N THR A 192 14.43 17.31 8.68
CA THR A 192 13.27 18.14 9.06
C THR A 192 12.03 17.79 8.24
N ALA A 193 10.83 17.91 8.81
CA ALA A 193 9.56 17.56 8.17
C ALA A 193 9.22 18.36 6.91
N THR A 194 9.92 19.45 6.62
CA THR A 194 9.61 20.30 5.48
C THR A 194 9.86 19.56 4.17
N ASN A 195 8.80 19.39 3.35
CA ASN A 195 8.85 18.70 2.05
C ASN A 195 9.37 17.25 2.12
N SER A 196 8.95 16.51 3.14
CA SER A 196 9.26 15.09 3.31
C SER A 196 8.11 14.18 2.86
N ASP A 197 7.43 14.58 1.85
CA ASP A 197 6.23 13.94 1.32
C ASP A 197 6.46 12.49 0.89
N TRP A 198 5.41 11.67 0.97
CA TRP A 198 5.36 10.43 0.21
C TRP A 198 5.25 10.74 -1.28
N VAL A 199 6.10 10.16 -2.08
CA VAL A 199 6.07 10.29 -3.55
C VAL A 199 5.86 8.92 -4.16
N LEU A 200 4.86 8.81 -5.02
CA LEU A 200 4.49 7.57 -5.69
C LEU A 200 4.60 7.74 -7.20
N HIS A 201 5.33 6.86 -7.85
CA HIS A 201 5.41 6.74 -9.30
C HIS A 201 4.82 5.40 -9.76
N VAL A 202 4.08 5.43 -10.85
CA VAL A 202 3.57 4.25 -11.54
C VAL A 202 3.94 4.35 -13.01
N VAL A 203 4.52 3.29 -13.56
CA VAL A 203 5.00 3.25 -14.95
C VAL A 203 3.93 3.66 -15.97
N GLY A 204 2.67 3.34 -15.73
CA GLY A 204 1.56 3.73 -16.61
C GLY A 204 1.22 5.23 -16.63
N LEU A 205 1.80 6.04 -15.76
CA LEU A 205 1.56 7.49 -15.68
C LEU A 205 2.50 8.33 -16.56
N GLY A 206 3.46 7.68 -17.21
CA GLY A 206 4.51 8.36 -18.00
C GLY A 206 5.74 8.72 -17.17
N THR A 207 6.85 8.99 -17.86
CA THR A 207 8.15 9.27 -17.27
C THR A 207 8.11 10.50 -16.37
N GLU A 208 8.74 10.44 -15.22
CA GLU A 208 8.88 11.53 -14.24
C GLU A 208 7.57 12.05 -13.63
N ASN A 209 6.43 11.47 -13.98
CA ASN A 209 5.16 11.80 -13.35
C ASN A 209 5.03 11.09 -12.00
N TYR A 210 4.50 11.79 -11.01
CA TYR A 210 4.34 11.24 -9.65
C TYR A 210 3.08 11.75 -8.98
N ILE A 211 2.63 11.03 -7.98
CA ILE A 211 1.49 11.37 -7.13
C ILE A 211 1.98 11.46 -5.68
N TYR A 212 1.39 12.37 -4.93
CA TYR A 212 1.51 12.37 -3.47
C TYR A 212 0.33 11.57 -2.88
N PRO A 213 0.53 10.33 -2.41
CA PRO A 213 -0.59 9.48 -1.97
C PRO A 213 -1.33 10.03 -0.76
N HIS A 214 -0.75 10.93 -0.02
CA HIS A 214 -1.29 11.58 1.17
C HIS A 214 -1.79 13.01 0.93
N TYR A 215 -1.61 13.58 -0.27
CA TYR A 215 -2.11 14.90 -0.66
C TYR A 215 -3.27 14.79 -1.66
N ARG A 216 -4.22 15.70 -1.55
CA ARG A 216 -5.33 15.88 -2.49
C ARG A 216 -4.90 16.68 -3.73
N ILE A 217 -3.81 16.27 -4.36
CA ILE A 217 -3.25 16.94 -5.53
C ILE A 217 -3.35 15.99 -6.71
N ALA A 218 -3.66 16.55 -7.88
CA ALA A 218 -3.60 15.83 -9.14
C ALA A 218 -2.18 15.32 -9.42
N LEU A 219 -2.06 14.48 -10.43
CA LEU A 219 -0.79 14.03 -10.96
C LEU A 219 0.16 15.22 -11.13
N ALA A 220 1.30 15.18 -10.48
CA ALA A 220 2.36 16.16 -10.64
C ALA A 220 3.29 15.72 -11.78
N THR A 221 3.72 16.68 -12.57
CA THR A 221 4.72 16.49 -13.63
C THR A 221 5.97 17.27 -13.23
N GLY A 222 7.13 16.68 -13.34
CA GLY A 222 8.33 17.44 -13.01
C GLY A 222 9.64 16.73 -13.18
N ALA A 223 10.23 16.85 -14.36
CA ALA A 223 11.66 16.84 -14.53
C ALA A 223 12.30 17.82 -13.52
N GLY A 224 13.30 17.38 -12.76
CA GLY A 224 14.05 18.21 -11.83
C GLY A 224 13.46 18.43 -10.45
N GLN A 225 12.35 17.72 -10.10
CA GLN A 225 11.81 17.71 -8.72
C GLN A 225 11.83 16.31 -8.14
N ASN A 226 10.67 15.71 -7.90
CA ASN A 226 10.58 14.36 -7.29
C ASN A 226 10.35 13.26 -8.34
N GLY A 227 10.76 13.51 -9.59
CA GLY A 227 10.63 12.55 -10.68
C GLY A 227 11.44 11.28 -10.45
N MET A 228 10.90 10.17 -10.96
CA MET A 228 11.53 8.86 -10.91
C MET A 228 11.45 8.20 -12.30
N VAL A 229 12.51 7.50 -12.67
CA VAL A 229 12.57 6.68 -13.90
C VAL A 229 12.99 5.26 -13.51
N PRO A 230 12.02 4.36 -13.27
CA PRO A 230 12.33 2.96 -12.97
C PRO A 230 12.91 2.24 -14.19
N GLY A 231 14.02 1.52 -13.97
CA GLY A 231 14.66 0.61 -14.93
C GLY A 231 14.68 -0.83 -14.41
N THR A 232 15.39 -1.71 -15.10
CA THR A 232 15.42 -3.16 -14.77
C THR A 232 16.06 -3.44 -13.42
N ASP A 233 17.13 -2.74 -13.08
CA ASP A 233 17.90 -2.94 -11.84
C ASP A 233 17.90 -1.71 -10.95
N LEU A 234 17.74 -0.53 -11.54
CA LEU A 234 17.90 0.77 -10.89
C LEU A 234 16.65 1.61 -11.05
N VAL A 235 16.40 2.45 -10.05
CA VAL A 235 15.50 3.60 -10.18
C VAL A 235 16.37 4.85 -10.22
N GLU A 236 16.24 5.63 -11.28
CA GLU A 236 16.83 6.96 -11.38
C GLU A 236 15.92 7.98 -10.70
N ILE A 237 16.49 8.91 -9.96
CA ILE A 237 15.79 9.97 -9.21
C ILE A 237 16.36 11.34 -9.50
N SER A 238 15.49 12.34 -9.52
CA SER A 238 15.88 13.74 -9.70
C SER A 238 16.38 14.38 -8.40
N THR A 239 16.58 15.68 -8.39
CA THR A 239 17.11 16.47 -7.26
C THR A 239 16.07 16.76 -6.15
N GLY A 240 14.88 16.20 -6.22
CA GLY A 240 13.76 16.52 -5.35
C GLY A 240 14.03 16.26 -3.87
N VAL A 241 13.56 17.17 -3.05
CA VAL A 241 13.78 17.12 -1.58
C VAL A 241 13.10 15.91 -0.94
N ALA A 242 11.98 15.44 -1.48
CA ALA A 242 11.28 14.28 -0.95
C ALA A 242 11.93 12.96 -1.38
N THR A 243 12.67 12.93 -2.50
CA THR A 243 13.23 11.70 -3.07
C THR A 243 14.76 11.64 -3.00
N ASN A 244 15.47 12.79 -2.92
CA ASN A 244 16.94 12.82 -3.03
C ASN A 244 17.61 13.94 -2.21
N LYS A 245 17.12 14.22 -1.01
CA LYS A 245 17.73 15.23 -0.13
C LYS A 245 19.11 14.80 0.33
N THR A 246 20.11 15.67 0.15
CA THR A 246 21.51 15.43 0.56
C THR A 246 21.62 15.01 2.02
N SER A 247 22.37 13.93 2.26
CA SER A 247 22.67 13.37 3.58
C SER A 247 21.44 12.89 4.37
N GLU A 248 20.27 12.86 3.75
CA GLU A 248 19.03 12.37 4.36
C GLU A 248 18.74 10.93 3.92
N THR A 249 18.20 10.13 4.82
CA THR A 249 17.83 8.76 4.54
C THR A 249 16.42 8.69 3.93
N HIS A 250 16.27 7.87 2.90
CA HIS A 250 15.02 7.61 2.21
C HIS A 250 14.70 6.12 2.24
N MET A 251 13.41 5.82 2.31
CA MET A 251 12.87 4.47 2.10
C MET A 251 12.19 4.43 0.74
N ALA A 252 12.45 3.38 -0.03
CA ALA A 252 11.73 3.09 -1.26
C ALA A 252 11.06 1.72 -1.18
N TYR A 253 9.81 1.66 -1.60
CA TYR A 253 9.00 0.46 -1.69
C TYR A 253 8.70 0.22 -3.16
N CYS A 254 9.30 -0.83 -3.71
CA CYS A 254 9.22 -1.14 -5.13
C CYS A 254 8.37 -2.39 -5.34
N PHE A 255 7.39 -2.32 -6.24
CA PHE A 255 6.49 -3.41 -6.56
C PHE A 255 6.46 -3.67 -8.05
N LYS A 256 6.41 -4.95 -8.40
CA LYS A 256 6.29 -5.42 -9.78
C LYS A 256 4.99 -6.18 -9.96
N ASN A 257 4.26 -5.89 -11.05
CA ASN A 257 3.08 -6.66 -11.43
C ASN A 257 3.44 -8.15 -11.54
N THR A 258 2.81 -8.93 -10.68
CA THR A 258 3.08 -10.37 -10.57
C THR A 258 1.74 -11.10 -10.63
N PRO A 259 1.52 -11.97 -11.64
CA PRO A 259 0.29 -12.72 -11.76
C PRO A 259 -0.08 -13.45 -10.47
N GLY A 260 -1.32 -13.32 -10.03
CA GLY A 260 -1.81 -13.97 -8.80
C GLY A 260 -1.33 -13.34 -7.48
N VAL A 261 -0.54 -12.25 -7.50
CA VAL A 261 0.01 -11.62 -6.30
C VAL A 261 -0.33 -10.14 -6.23
N PHE A 262 0.10 -9.37 -7.21
CA PHE A 262 0.07 -7.91 -7.21
C PHE A 262 -0.29 -7.36 -8.58
N ARG A 263 -1.13 -6.34 -8.60
CA ARG A 263 -1.47 -5.59 -9.81
C ARG A 263 -1.61 -4.11 -9.51
N VAL A 264 -0.89 -3.29 -10.25
CA VAL A 264 -1.12 -1.86 -10.37
C VAL A 264 -1.47 -1.54 -11.82
N GLY A 265 -2.39 -0.62 -12.03
CA GLY A 265 -2.85 -0.24 -13.37
C GLY A 265 -3.76 0.98 -13.32
N THR A 266 -4.35 1.30 -14.46
CA THR A 266 -5.29 2.43 -14.61
C THR A 266 -6.62 1.95 -15.17
N TYR A 267 -7.68 2.70 -14.90
CA TYR A 267 -8.98 2.55 -15.56
C TYR A 267 -9.59 3.94 -15.80
N ILE A 268 -10.56 4.00 -16.70
CA ILE A 268 -11.36 5.20 -16.94
C ILE A 268 -12.72 4.99 -16.29
N GLY A 269 -13.13 5.93 -15.43
CA GLY A 269 -14.45 5.92 -14.83
C GLY A 269 -15.54 6.17 -15.86
N THR A 270 -16.75 5.68 -15.58
CA THR A 270 -17.89 5.73 -16.51
C THR A 270 -19.01 6.68 -16.09
N SER A 271 -18.90 7.29 -14.91
CA SER A 271 -19.95 8.12 -14.31
C SER A 271 -21.29 7.35 -14.14
N SER A 272 -21.22 6.05 -13.88
CA SER A 272 -22.39 5.17 -13.75
C SER A 272 -22.30 4.33 -12.47
N SER A 273 -23.43 4.09 -11.81
CA SER A 273 -23.51 3.13 -10.70
C SER A 273 -23.39 1.67 -11.17
N ASP A 274 -23.60 1.40 -12.45
CA ASP A 274 -23.16 0.18 -13.12
C ASP A 274 -21.87 0.46 -13.89
N GLY A 275 -20.81 0.69 -13.13
CA GLY A 275 -19.55 1.20 -13.62
C GLY A 275 -18.65 0.15 -14.28
N ALA A 276 -17.43 0.57 -14.60
CA ALA A 276 -16.46 -0.28 -15.27
C ALA A 276 -16.11 -1.52 -14.42
N TYR A 277 -15.90 -2.64 -15.10
CA TYR A 277 -15.21 -3.79 -14.58
C TYR A 277 -13.70 -3.64 -14.82
N VAL A 278 -12.91 -3.86 -13.78
CA VAL A 278 -11.45 -3.77 -13.81
C VAL A 278 -10.88 -5.15 -13.55
N SER A 279 -10.30 -5.77 -14.58
CA SER A 279 -9.63 -7.07 -14.44
C SER A 279 -8.26 -6.90 -13.80
N THR A 280 -7.97 -7.68 -12.78
CA THR A 280 -6.67 -7.77 -12.12
C THR A 280 -5.96 -9.08 -12.41
N GLY A 281 -6.68 -10.08 -12.94
CA GLY A 281 -6.20 -11.44 -13.18
C GLY A 281 -6.23 -12.32 -11.92
N PHE A 282 -6.81 -11.82 -10.83
CA PHE A 282 -7.03 -12.53 -9.56
C PHE A 282 -8.15 -11.85 -8.78
N ARG A 283 -8.67 -12.55 -7.76
CA ARG A 283 -9.58 -11.93 -6.79
C ARG A 283 -8.79 -10.99 -5.87
N PRO A 284 -9.09 -9.68 -5.82
CA PRO A 284 -8.43 -8.78 -4.89
C PRO A 284 -8.80 -9.06 -3.43
N LYS A 285 -7.81 -9.07 -2.54
CA LYS A 285 -7.96 -8.97 -1.08
C LYS A 285 -7.92 -7.52 -0.62
N PHE A 286 -7.17 -6.70 -1.34
CA PHE A 286 -6.93 -5.29 -1.06
C PHE A 286 -7.01 -4.50 -2.35
N VAL A 287 -7.72 -3.37 -2.34
CA VAL A 287 -7.85 -2.43 -3.47
C VAL A 287 -7.64 -1.03 -2.94
N TRP A 288 -6.67 -0.32 -3.49
CA TRP A 288 -6.40 1.08 -3.21
C TRP A 288 -6.57 1.88 -4.51
N ILE A 289 -7.37 2.95 -4.48
CA ILE A 289 -7.75 3.72 -5.69
C ILE A 289 -7.34 5.18 -5.53
N TRP A 290 -6.82 5.77 -6.60
CA TRP A 290 -6.51 7.20 -6.69
C TRP A 290 -7.16 7.81 -7.92
N ASN A 291 -7.85 8.93 -7.75
CA ASN A 291 -8.21 9.79 -8.86
C ASN A 291 -6.99 10.64 -9.24
N THR A 292 -6.56 10.58 -10.51
CA THR A 292 -5.34 11.26 -10.98
C THR A 292 -5.58 12.74 -11.33
N THR A 293 -6.82 13.20 -11.34
CA THR A 293 -7.20 14.55 -11.79
C THR A 293 -7.82 15.43 -10.70
N LEU A 294 -8.30 14.83 -9.60
CA LEU A 294 -8.94 15.60 -8.53
C LEU A 294 -7.95 16.37 -7.67
N THR A 295 -8.27 17.65 -7.44
CA THR A 295 -7.52 18.58 -6.59
C THR A 295 -8.33 19.07 -5.38
N SER A 296 -9.58 18.63 -5.24
CA SER A 296 -10.52 19.13 -4.23
C SER A 296 -10.47 18.34 -2.92
N ALA A 297 -11.13 18.90 -1.89
CA ALA A 297 -11.34 18.24 -0.60
C ALA A 297 -12.00 16.85 -0.70
N ASP A 298 -12.63 16.54 -1.83
CA ASP A 298 -13.29 15.26 -2.09
C ASP A 298 -12.37 14.21 -2.74
N ALA A 299 -11.09 14.53 -2.98
CA ALA A 299 -10.09 13.61 -3.54
C ALA A 299 -9.68 12.52 -2.54
N LYS A 300 -10.65 11.78 -2.00
CA LYS A 300 -10.41 10.63 -1.15
C LYS A 300 -9.67 9.56 -1.94
N ARG A 301 -8.87 8.77 -1.25
CA ARG A 301 -8.10 7.66 -1.83
C ARG A 301 -8.47 6.37 -1.13
N PRO A 302 -9.62 5.80 -1.49
CA PRO A 302 -10.24 4.73 -0.74
C PRO A 302 -9.38 3.46 -0.76
N ILE A 303 -9.30 2.84 0.42
CA ILE A 303 -8.81 1.48 0.61
C ILE A 303 -9.98 0.60 0.98
N ILE A 304 -10.12 -0.48 0.22
CA ILE A 304 -11.16 -1.49 0.40
C ILE A 304 -10.46 -2.84 0.51
N ASP A 305 -10.82 -3.66 1.47
CA ASP A 305 -10.26 -5.00 1.65
C ASP A 305 -11.31 -6.02 2.11
N THR A 306 -11.02 -7.30 1.90
CA THR A 306 -11.94 -8.39 2.22
C THR A 306 -11.99 -8.74 3.71
N ALA A 307 -11.05 -8.26 4.53
CA ALA A 307 -11.07 -8.49 5.97
C ALA A 307 -12.16 -7.66 6.65
N ARG A 308 -12.36 -6.43 6.20
CA ARG A 308 -13.39 -5.51 6.71
C ARG A 308 -14.69 -5.61 5.92
N TYR A 309 -14.62 -5.97 4.65
CA TYR A 309 -15.73 -6.01 3.71
C TYR A 309 -16.45 -7.37 3.76
N LYS A 310 -17.67 -7.38 4.29
CA LYS A 310 -18.36 -8.65 4.52
C LYS A 310 -19.09 -9.23 3.30
N PHE A 311 -19.60 -8.41 2.36
CA PHE A 311 -20.38 -8.91 1.21
C PHE A 311 -20.42 -7.92 0.03
N ASN A 312 -20.41 -8.45 -1.18
CA ASN A 312 -20.81 -7.73 -2.38
C ASN A 312 -22.35 -7.51 -2.34
N GLY A 313 -22.81 -6.28 -2.48
CA GLY A 313 -24.21 -6.02 -2.82
C GLY A 313 -25.24 -5.87 -1.69
N SER A 314 -24.95 -5.22 -0.59
CA SER A 314 -26.01 -4.78 0.32
C SER A 314 -26.58 -3.42 -0.10
N THR A 315 -27.82 -3.39 -0.57
CA THR A 315 -28.55 -2.19 -0.99
C THR A 315 -29.43 -1.61 0.12
N SER A 316 -29.29 -2.02 1.36
CA SER A 316 -30.13 -1.56 2.45
C SER A 316 -29.80 -0.13 2.83
N ALA A 317 -30.66 0.80 2.45
CA ALA A 317 -30.68 2.14 3.01
C ALA A 317 -30.79 2.05 4.54
N GLY A 318 -29.74 2.46 5.24
CA GLY A 318 -29.66 2.43 6.69
C GLY A 318 -29.04 1.17 7.32
N GLY A 319 -28.57 0.22 6.52
CA GLY A 319 -27.88 -0.98 7.01
C GLY A 319 -26.38 -0.77 7.19
N THR A 320 -25.84 -1.27 8.29
CA THR A 320 -24.43 -1.26 8.71
C THR A 320 -23.50 -2.13 7.83
N ASN A 321 -23.87 -2.45 6.60
CA ASN A 321 -23.19 -3.41 5.73
C ASN A 321 -22.52 -2.76 4.50
N GLY A 322 -22.31 -1.45 4.53
CA GLY A 322 -21.64 -0.75 3.46
C GLY A 322 -20.15 -1.02 3.41
N GLY A 323 -19.61 -0.99 2.20
CA GLY A 323 -18.19 -1.09 1.98
C GLY A 323 -17.44 -0.08 2.84
N VAL A 324 -16.54 -0.59 3.64
CA VAL A 324 -15.75 0.19 4.57
C VAL A 324 -14.56 0.76 3.83
N VAL A 325 -14.44 2.07 3.86
CA VAL A 325 -13.43 2.81 3.10
C VAL A 325 -12.56 3.59 4.06
N PHE A 326 -11.24 3.39 4.00
CA PHE A 326 -10.28 4.33 4.57
C PHE A 326 -9.80 5.32 3.52
N SER A 327 -9.47 6.50 4.00
CA SER A 327 -8.78 7.51 3.22
C SER A 327 -7.37 7.70 3.81
N THR A 328 -6.36 7.59 2.97
CA THR A 328 -4.96 7.67 3.40
C THR A 328 -4.51 9.08 3.72
N GLU A 329 -5.26 10.07 3.28
CA GLU A 329 -4.96 11.48 3.57
C GLU A 329 -5.54 11.96 4.90
N ARG A 330 -6.27 11.13 5.65
CA ARG A 330 -6.92 11.52 6.90
C ARG A 330 -6.60 10.57 8.04
N ALA A 331 -6.44 11.14 9.23
CA ALA A 331 -6.51 10.41 10.48
C ALA A 331 -7.95 9.99 10.84
N ALA A 332 -8.93 10.24 9.97
CA ALA A 332 -10.33 9.96 10.26
C ALA A 332 -10.55 8.47 10.56
N GLU A 333 -11.45 8.22 11.46
CA GLU A 333 -12.03 6.92 11.75
C GLU A 333 -12.58 6.24 10.48
N GLU A 334 -12.82 4.96 10.55
CA GLU A 334 -13.40 4.20 9.45
C GLU A 334 -14.75 4.78 9.03
N ALA A 335 -14.81 5.40 7.88
CA ALA A 335 -16.06 5.91 7.37
C ALA A 335 -16.86 4.77 6.73
N MET A 336 -18.02 4.48 7.27
CA MET A 336 -19.06 3.82 6.47
C MET A 336 -19.39 4.74 5.29
N ASN A 337 -19.49 4.17 4.10
CA ASN A 337 -19.53 4.91 2.83
C ASN A 337 -20.80 5.75 2.62
N THR A 338 -21.17 6.57 3.61
CA THR A 338 -22.25 7.56 3.46
C THR A 338 -21.85 8.73 2.57
N SER A 339 -20.55 8.97 2.40
CA SER A 339 -20.03 10.06 1.56
C SER A 339 -19.87 9.68 0.09
N LEU A 340 -19.82 8.40 -0.28
CA LEU A 340 -19.78 7.95 -1.67
C LEU A 340 -21.20 7.76 -2.26
N GLY A 341 -22.23 8.10 -1.50
CA GLY A 341 -23.63 8.16 -1.96
C GLY A 341 -24.27 6.82 -2.29
N VAL A 342 -23.54 5.72 -2.32
CA VAL A 342 -24.01 4.36 -2.59
C VAL A 342 -23.16 3.31 -1.90
N ASN A 343 -23.79 2.24 -1.56
CA ASN A 343 -23.22 1.08 -0.92
C ASN A 343 -23.53 -0.16 -1.78
N PRO A 344 -22.55 -0.93 -2.22
CA PRO A 344 -21.10 -0.86 -2.06
C PRO A 344 -20.40 0.08 -3.08
N ALA A 345 -19.19 0.57 -2.77
CA ALA A 345 -18.40 1.34 -3.72
C ALA A 345 -17.91 0.49 -4.90
N ILE A 346 -17.52 -0.75 -4.62
CA ILE A 346 -17.08 -1.76 -5.58
C ILE A 346 -17.62 -3.14 -5.21
N ASP A 347 -17.77 -4.02 -6.20
CA ASP A 347 -17.87 -5.47 -5.99
C ASP A 347 -16.49 -6.10 -6.21
N ILE A 348 -16.03 -6.93 -5.27
CA ILE A 348 -14.84 -7.76 -5.45
C ILE A 348 -15.25 -9.06 -6.12
N LEU A 349 -14.65 -9.36 -7.27
CA LEU A 349 -14.96 -10.49 -8.13
C LEU A 349 -13.79 -11.49 -8.21
N ALA A 350 -14.00 -12.62 -8.87
CA ALA A 350 -13.03 -13.71 -8.93
C ALA A 350 -11.69 -13.32 -9.59
N ASP A 351 -11.71 -12.35 -10.51
CA ASP A 351 -10.55 -11.93 -11.30
C ASP A 351 -10.41 -10.39 -11.40
N GLY A 352 -11.05 -9.65 -10.48
CA GLY A 352 -11.01 -8.20 -10.48
C GLY A 352 -12.04 -7.57 -9.57
N PHE A 353 -12.42 -6.33 -9.89
CA PHE A 353 -13.47 -5.60 -9.19
C PHE A 353 -14.35 -4.82 -10.15
N LYS A 354 -15.60 -4.56 -9.74
CA LYS A 354 -16.54 -3.76 -10.50
C LYS A 354 -16.97 -2.53 -9.70
N LEU A 355 -16.96 -1.37 -10.34
CA LEU A 355 -17.38 -0.11 -9.74
C LEU A 355 -18.91 -0.07 -9.60
N ARG A 356 -19.40 0.37 -8.44
CA ARG A 356 -20.84 0.42 -8.11
C ARG A 356 -21.31 1.80 -7.68
N ALA A 357 -20.41 2.77 -7.62
CA ALA A 357 -20.75 4.14 -7.28
C ALA A 357 -20.52 5.07 -8.46
N ASN A 358 -21.38 6.08 -8.62
CA ASN A 358 -21.12 7.25 -9.47
C ASN A 358 -20.60 8.37 -8.59
N ASP A 359 -19.33 8.29 -8.25
CA ASP A 359 -18.66 9.21 -7.34
C ASP A 359 -17.30 9.63 -7.89
N SER A 360 -16.94 10.90 -7.73
CA SER A 360 -15.69 11.46 -8.23
C SER A 360 -14.45 10.81 -7.64
N THR A 361 -14.57 10.17 -6.50
CA THR A 361 -13.48 9.47 -5.82
C THR A 361 -13.04 8.21 -6.56
N ILE A 362 -13.98 7.51 -7.20
CA ILE A 362 -13.71 6.20 -7.83
C ILE A 362 -14.24 6.06 -9.27
N ASN A 363 -15.23 6.83 -9.73
CA ASN A 363 -15.92 6.51 -10.99
C ASN A 363 -16.60 7.71 -11.68
N THR A 364 -15.87 8.77 -11.95
CA THR A 364 -16.29 9.79 -12.94
C THR A 364 -15.50 9.62 -14.23
N GLY A 365 -15.89 10.31 -15.32
CA GLY A 365 -15.28 10.18 -16.66
C GLY A 365 -13.81 10.62 -16.74
N THR A 366 -12.97 10.18 -15.80
CA THR A 366 -11.55 10.51 -15.70
C THR A 366 -10.71 9.26 -15.46
N THR A 367 -9.38 9.41 -15.49
CA THR A 367 -8.44 8.33 -15.25
C THR A 367 -8.22 8.11 -13.74
N TYR A 368 -8.29 6.87 -13.33
CA TYR A 368 -7.97 6.38 -12.00
C TYR A 368 -6.78 5.45 -12.04
N LEU A 369 -5.98 5.51 -11.01
CA LEU A 369 -4.96 4.52 -10.70
C LEU A 369 -5.53 3.55 -9.66
N TYR A 370 -5.18 2.27 -9.75
CA TYR A 370 -5.48 1.29 -8.72
C TYR A 370 -4.26 0.43 -8.39
N LEU A 371 -4.22 -0.04 -7.14
CA LEU A 371 -3.30 -1.04 -6.65
C LEU A 371 -4.11 -2.15 -5.99
N CYS A 372 -3.83 -3.39 -6.37
CA CYS A 372 -4.48 -4.57 -5.80
C CYS A 372 -3.46 -5.60 -5.33
N MET A 373 -3.75 -6.18 -4.16
CA MET A 373 -3.11 -7.40 -3.68
C MET A 373 -4.11 -8.55 -3.80
N ALA A 374 -3.61 -9.71 -4.22
CA ALA A 374 -4.45 -10.88 -4.39
C ALA A 374 -4.93 -11.44 -3.04
N ASP A 375 -6.14 -11.96 -3.06
CA ASP A 375 -6.65 -12.88 -2.05
C ASP A 375 -5.97 -14.25 -2.21
N ILE A 376 -6.35 -15.22 -1.39
CA ILE A 376 -5.92 -16.61 -1.56
C ILE A 376 -6.07 -16.95 -3.04
N GLY A 377 -4.95 -17.23 -3.69
CA GLY A 377 -4.92 -17.45 -5.13
C GLY A 377 -5.95 -18.50 -5.50
N GLY A 378 -6.63 -18.32 -6.62
CA GLY A 378 -7.60 -19.28 -7.17
C GLY A 378 -6.99 -20.64 -7.53
N GLY A 379 -5.94 -21.08 -6.83
CA GLY A 379 -5.32 -22.40 -6.86
C GLY A 379 -5.98 -23.43 -5.95
N GLY A 380 -7.09 -23.08 -5.29
CA GLY A 380 -7.94 -24.09 -4.68
C GLY A 380 -8.57 -24.96 -5.76
N THR A 381 -8.71 -26.25 -5.48
CA THR A 381 -9.34 -27.30 -6.33
C THR A 381 -10.81 -27.02 -6.72
N LEU A 382 -11.31 -25.82 -6.52
CA LEU A 382 -12.63 -25.38 -6.95
C LEU A 382 -12.50 -24.56 -8.24
N PRO A 383 -13.16 -24.99 -9.34
CA PRO A 383 -13.23 -24.18 -10.54
C PRO A 383 -13.83 -22.79 -10.21
N PRO A 384 -13.48 -21.73 -10.97
CA PRO A 384 -14.11 -20.44 -10.79
C PRO A 384 -15.62 -20.59 -10.79
N ILE A 385 -16.27 -20.18 -9.72
CA ILE A 385 -17.74 -20.10 -9.71
C ILE A 385 -18.07 -18.95 -10.66
N LEU A 386 -18.47 -19.32 -11.87
CA LEU A 386 -19.06 -18.35 -12.82
C LEU A 386 -20.26 -17.74 -12.11
N GLY A 387 -20.14 -16.47 -11.72
CA GLY A 387 -21.25 -15.71 -11.18
C GLY A 387 -22.39 -15.70 -12.22
N ARG A 388 -23.55 -16.13 -11.82
CA ARG A 388 -24.77 -15.98 -12.60
C ARG A 388 -25.24 -14.54 -12.55
#